data_a8156bb28474050fe28f6a133d0472d6
#
_entry.id   a8156bb28474050fe28f6a133d0472d6
#
_cell.length_a   1.000
_cell.length_b   1.000
_cell.length_c   1.000
_cell.angle_alpha   90.00
_cell.angle_beta   90.00
_cell.angle_gamma   90.00
#
_symmetry.space_group_name_H-M   'P 1'
#
loop_
_entity.id
_entity.type
_entity.pdbx_description
1 polymer ?
#
loop_
_entity_poly.entity_id
_entity_poly.type
_entity_poly.pdbx_seq_one_letter_code
_entity_poly.pdbx_strand_id
1 'polypeptide(L)'
;TVLNQEYEIATVPTANTYTFVAKNTSGVTVTANASDSGNGGSGVDGSYQINIGLDVYLTSAGWGSGTWGSGTFGSTSALSANGQLRLWTHDNFGENLIINPRGGGIYRWVENNGTSTRAVELASTSGANLVPTVGLQVLASEVDRHLIVLGADPIEGSTRSEVLDPMLVAFSDQENELEFEPLITNSAGSVRLSSGSQIVGGVKSRQEIIIFTDTSVYSMQFVGPPFTFALNLINEASGLIGPKAAVVDESGVYFMSYGAFYVYNGSVQKLPCSVKNYVFSDINDGQAYKIHAFTNLEHNEVGWFYPSSSSTEIDRYVIYNTQEKIWYYGNLSRTAWLDSGVVSYPQAASSNYIFQHEIGFDDDG
;
A
#
# COMPACT_ATOMS: atom_id res chain seq x y z
N THR A 1 33.89 2.46 -3.91
CA THR A 1 34.51 3.38 -2.91
C THR A 1 33.90 3.09 -1.56
N VAL A 2 34.66 3.28 -0.46
CA VAL A 2 34.19 3.01 0.90
C VAL A 2 32.91 3.76 1.24
N LEU A 3 32.70 4.96 0.75
CA LEU A 3 31.55 5.78 1.11
C LEU A 3 30.32 5.56 0.20
N ASN A 4 30.47 4.92 -0.94
CA ASN A 4 29.35 4.71 -1.88
C ASN A 4 28.76 3.30 -1.68
N GLN A 5 28.05 3.13 -0.59
CA GLN A 5 27.36 1.88 -0.22
C GLN A 5 26.35 2.18 0.90
N GLU A 6 25.54 1.21 1.27
CA GLU A 6 24.57 1.31 2.34
C GLU A 6 25.23 1.25 3.72
N TYR A 7 24.79 2.12 4.64
CA TYR A 7 25.25 2.17 6.01
C TYR A 7 24.10 2.31 7.00
N GLU A 8 24.23 1.61 8.11
CA GLU A 8 23.39 1.85 9.27
C GLU A 8 23.80 3.16 9.96
N ILE A 9 22.85 4.05 10.23
CA ILE A 9 23.09 5.28 10.98
C ILE A 9 23.37 4.90 12.43
N ALA A 10 24.55 5.25 12.93
CA ALA A 10 24.94 4.97 14.31
C ALA A 10 24.37 6.00 15.29
N THR A 11 24.44 7.29 14.96
CA THR A 11 23.86 8.36 15.79
C THR A 11 23.37 9.54 14.91
N VAL A 12 22.42 10.32 15.43
CA VAL A 12 21.94 11.57 14.84
C VAL A 12 22.21 12.70 15.83
N PRO A 13 23.42 13.30 15.82
CA PRO A 13 23.78 14.34 16.79
C PRO A 13 22.97 15.63 16.66
N THR A 14 22.54 15.98 15.44
CA THR A 14 21.66 17.13 15.17
C THR A 14 20.67 16.77 14.07
N ALA A 15 19.66 17.61 13.86
CA ALA A 15 18.67 17.41 12.79
C ALA A 15 19.28 17.28 11.37
N ASN A 16 20.49 17.79 11.17
CA ASN A 16 21.16 17.84 9.85
C ASN A 16 22.47 17.03 9.80
N THR A 17 22.79 16.25 10.83
CA THR A 17 24.05 15.47 10.90
C THR A 17 23.78 14.07 11.42
N TYR A 18 24.47 13.10 10.85
CA TYR A 18 24.46 11.72 11.32
C TYR A 18 25.86 11.11 11.26
N THR A 19 26.08 10.05 11.99
CA THR A 19 27.32 9.27 11.98
C THR A 19 27.04 7.84 11.56
N PHE A 20 27.99 7.21 10.92
CA PHE A 20 27.96 5.79 10.59
C PHE A 20 29.37 5.18 10.70
N VAL A 21 29.44 3.86 10.83
CA VAL A 21 30.71 3.13 10.85
C VAL A 21 31.06 2.72 9.43
N ALA A 22 32.04 3.40 8.83
CA ALA A 22 32.48 3.10 7.48
C ALA A 22 33.10 1.69 7.41
N LYS A 23 32.72 0.91 6.39
CA LYS A 23 33.22 -0.45 6.13
C LYS A 23 33.69 -0.55 4.67
N ASN A 24 34.65 -1.44 4.42
CA ASN A 24 35.01 -1.81 3.06
C ASN A 24 34.01 -2.83 2.48
N THR A 25 34.16 -3.19 1.22
CA THR A 25 33.32 -4.17 0.51
C THR A 25 33.33 -5.58 1.13
N SER A 26 34.29 -5.85 2.03
CA SER A 26 34.38 -7.10 2.80
C SER A 26 33.76 -6.97 4.21
N GLY A 27 33.09 -5.87 4.53
CA GLY A 27 32.46 -5.63 5.82
C GLY A 27 33.41 -5.21 6.97
N VAL A 28 34.67 -5.02 6.69
CA VAL A 28 35.69 -4.63 7.71
C VAL A 28 35.64 -3.12 7.92
N THR A 29 35.61 -2.69 9.18
CA THR A 29 35.63 -1.29 9.57
C THR A 29 36.88 -0.58 9.02
N VAL A 30 36.66 0.57 8.40
CA VAL A 30 37.73 1.41 7.85
C VAL A 30 37.79 2.70 8.63
N THR A 31 38.95 3.06 9.13
CA THR A 31 39.18 4.33 9.84
C THR A 31 39.69 5.37 8.84
N ALA A 32 39.18 6.59 8.93
CA ALA A 32 39.70 7.72 8.15
C ALA A 32 41.18 7.93 8.56
N ASN A 33 42.03 8.07 7.57
CA ASN A 33 43.47 8.27 7.77
C ASN A 33 43.87 9.76 7.76
N ALA A 34 42.93 10.66 7.50
CA ALA A 34 43.09 12.11 7.58
C ALA A 34 41.79 12.77 7.92
N SER A 35 41.84 13.94 8.54
CA SER A 35 40.72 14.85 8.66
C SER A 35 40.55 15.58 7.34
N ASP A 36 39.33 15.56 6.81
CA ASP A 36 38.98 16.34 5.62
C ASP A 36 37.91 17.36 6.01
N SER A 37 38.17 18.62 5.72
CA SER A 37 37.25 19.70 6.00
C SER A 37 36.64 20.21 4.71
N GLY A 38 35.35 19.92 4.51
CA GLY A 38 34.60 20.50 3.41
C GLY A 38 34.19 19.56 2.28
N ASN A 39 34.20 18.28 2.53
CA ASN A 39 33.80 17.26 1.55
C ASN A 39 32.39 16.78 1.81
N GLY A 40 31.52 17.63 1.69
CA GLY A 40 30.12 17.39 1.36
C GLY A 40 29.87 18.08 0.01
N GLY A 41 28.81 18.74 -0.11
CA GLY A 41 28.46 19.54 -1.30
C GLY A 41 27.62 18.75 -2.29
N SER A 42 27.39 19.36 -3.44
CA SER A 42 26.43 18.88 -4.43
C SER A 42 26.76 17.54 -5.12
N GLY A 43 27.89 16.93 -4.79
CA GLY A 43 28.29 15.62 -5.31
C GLY A 43 28.07 14.45 -4.35
N VAL A 44 27.50 14.70 -3.16
CA VAL A 44 27.19 13.68 -2.17
C VAL A 44 25.70 13.61 -1.96
N ASP A 45 25.09 12.54 -2.46
CA ASP A 45 23.68 12.22 -2.23
C ASP A 45 23.58 11.15 -1.14
N GLY A 46 22.80 11.44 -0.11
CA GLY A 46 22.40 10.47 0.90
C GLY A 46 20.90 10.17 0.75
N SER A 47 20.54 8.92 0.59
CA SER A 47 19.14 8.50 0.53
C SER A 47 18.86 7.41 1.54
N TYR A 48 17.65 7.39 2.08
CA TYR A 48 17.19 6.23 2.83
C TYR A 48 16.96 5.06 1.86
N GLN A 49 17.21 3.84 2.29
CA GLN A 49 16.88 2.64 1.52
C GLN A 49 15.39 2.63 1.12
N ILE A 50 14.53 2.98 2.07
CA ILE A 50 13.12 3.23 1.80
C ILE A 50 12.82 4.64 2.32
N ASN A 51 12.41 5.52 1.41
CA ASN A 51 12.06 6.89 1.77
C ASN A 51 10.81 6.89 2.68
N ILE A 52 10.84 7.72 3.74
CA ILE A 52 9.69 7.90 4.65
C ILE A 52 8.45 8.49 3.95
N GLY A 53 8.63 9.11 2.77
CA GLY A 53 7.56 9.76 2.01
C GLY A 53 7.22 11.15 2.56
N LEU A 54 6.17 11.74 1.99
CA LEU A 54 5.59 12.99 2.44
C LEU A 54 4.46 12.75 3.43
N ASP A 55 4.20 13.73 4.27
CA ASP A 55 3.06 13.72 5.20
C ASP A 55 1.72 13.98 4.48
N VAL A 56 1.76 14.59 3.30
CA VAL A 56 0.59 14.89 2.49
C VAL A 56 0.66 14.19 1.15
N TYR A 57 -0.49 13.75 0.66
CA TYR A 57 -0.60 13.25 -0.71
C TYR A 57 -0.55 14.44 -1.69
N LEU A 58 0.34 14.37 -2.66
CA LEU A 58 0.39 15.31 -3.78
C LEU A 58 -0.18 14.61 -5.00
N THR A 59 -1.25 15.16 -5.55
CA THR A 59 -1.78 14.72 -6.85
C THR A 59 -0.70 14.92 -7.89
N SER A 60 -0.43 13.86 -8.67
CA SER A 60 0.70 13.74 -9.59
C SER A 60 0.96 14.96 -10.47
N ALA A 61 2.23 15.09 -10.89
CA ALA A 61 2.70 16.07 -11.86
C ALA A 61 1.84 16.09 -13.12
N GLY A 62 1.15 17.18 -13.33
CA GLY A 62 0.36 17.45 -14.51
C GLY A 62 0.30 18.96 -14.77
N TRP A 63 -0.33 19.36 -15.86
CA TRP A 63 -0.63 20.76 -16.12
C TRP A 63 -1.46 21.32 -14.97
N GLY A 64 -0.87 22.23 -14.19
CA GLY A 64 -1.51 22.85 -13.03
C GLY A 64 -1.06 22.32 -11.65
N SER A 65 -0.21 21.30 -11.57
CA SER A 65 0.43 20.89 -10.32
C SER A 65 1.74 21.67 -10.14
N GLY A 66 1.79 22.56 -9.17
CA GLY A 66 2.97 23.37 -8.84
C GLY A 66 2.83 24.84 -9.19
N THR A 67 3.87 25.63 -8.89
CA THR A 67 3.91 27.07 -9.13
C THR A 67 4.04 27.38 -10.64
N TRP A 68 3.18 28.24 -11.15
CA TRP A 68 3.29 28.77 -12.51
C TRP A 68 4.69 29.35 -12.76
N GLY A 69 5.36 28.88 -13.81
CA GLY A 69 6.68 29.40 -14.18
C GLY A 69 7.87 28.61 -13.62
N SER A 70 7.66 27.54 -12.87
CA SER A 70 8.75 26.63 -12.46
C SER A 70 8.99 25.54 -13.51
N GLY A 71 10.14 25.57 -14.17
CA GLY A 71 10.56 24.57 -15.16
C GLY A 71 10.42 25.03 -16.61
N THR A 72 11.00 24.24 -17.51
CA THR A 72 10.90 24.43 -18.98
C THR A 72 9.57 23.86 -19.49
N PHE A 73 9.00 24.48 -20.52
CA PHE A 73 7.79 24.02 -21.21
C PHE A 73 7.95 22.55 -21.64
N GLY A 74 7.09 21.66 -21.11
CA GLY A 74 7.15 20.23 -21.41
C GLY A 74 7.96 19.38 -20.42
N SER A 75 8.58 19.97 -19.39
CA SER A 75 9.12 19.18 -18.29
C SER A 75 7.98 18.82 -17.32
N THR A 76 7.61 17.56 -17.29
CA THR A 76 6.92 17.00 -16.12
C THR A 76 7.89 17.11 -14.96
N SER A 77 7.54 17.84 -13.90
CA SER A 77 8.19 17.59 -12.63
C SER A 77 7.76 16.18 -12.22
N ALA A 78 8.56 15.20 -12.59
CA ALA A 78 8.43 13.87 -12.02
C ALA A 78 8.51 14.06 -10.50
N LEU A 79 7.40 13.83 -9.80
CA LEU A 79 7.48 13.56 -8.39
C LEU A 79 8.39 12.33 -8.31
N SER A 80 9.64 12.56 -7.88
CA SER A 80 10.53 11.45 -7.64
C SER A 80 9.83 10.50 -6.68
N ALA A 81 10.13 9.22 -6.73
CA ALA A 81 9.62 8.23 -5.77
C ALA A 81 9.78 8.70 -4.31
N ASN A 82 10.66 9.66 -4.07
CA ASN A 82 10.95 10.32 -2.81
C ASN A 82 9.90 11.35 -2.37
N GLY A 83 8.97 11.76 -3.22
CA GLY A 83 7.97 12.80 -2.95
C GLY A 83 6.55 12.27 -2.77
N GLN A 84 6.33 10.96 -2.67
CA GLN A 84 5.01 10.38 -2.51
C GLN A 84 4.65 10.12 -1.04
N LEU A 85 3.36 10.18 -0.71
CA LEU A 85 2.83 9.69 0.56
C LEU A 85 3.22 8.22 0.73
N ARG A 86 3.86 7.88 1.86
CA ARG A 86 4.28 6.51 2.11
C ARG A 86 3.12 5.68 2.66
N LEU A 87 2.61 4.80 1.83
CA LEU A 87 1.64 3.77 2.20
C LEU A 87 2.29 2.41 2.14
N TRP A 88 1.97 1.56 3.10
CA TRP A 88 2.49 0.21 3.20
C TRP A 88 1.39 -0.82 3.03
N THR A 89 1.72 -1.88 2.31
CA THR A 89 0.94 -3.10 2.28
C THR A 89 1.79 -4.27 2.74
N HIS A 90 1.19 -5.24 3.36
CA HIS A 90 1.86 -6.45 3.80
C HIS A 90 0.86 -7.61 3.81
N ASP A 91 1.38 -8.81 3.65
CA ASP A 91 0.59 -10.04 3.78
C ASP A 91 1.53 -11.19 4.14
N ASN A 92 0.99 -12.25 4.73
CA ASN A 92 1.77 -13.43 5.08
C ASN A 92 1.79 -14.43 3.91
N PHE A 93 2.99 -14.88 3.53
CA PHE A 93 3.15 -16.00 2.63
C PHE A 93 3.74 -17.18 3.42
N GLY A 94 2.87 -18.06 3.91
CA GLY A 94 3.23 -19.03 4.94
C GLY A 94 3.61 -18.32 6.24
N GLU A 95 4.79 -18.60 6.78
CA GLU A 95 5.33 -17.97 7.99
C GLU A 95 6.07 -16.64 7.69
N ASN A 96 6.41 -16.40 6.43
CA ASN A 96 7.15 -15.21 6.02
C ASN A 96 6.22 -14.02 5.80
N LEU A 97 6.70 -12.83 6.18
CA LEU A 97 5.99 -11.58 5.93
C LEU A 97 6.49 -10.94 4.63
N ILE A 98 5.59 -10.72 3.71
CA ILE A 98 5.85 -9.95 2.48
C ILE A 98 5.40 -8.52 2.72
N ILE A 99 6.24 -7.56 2.37
CA ILE A 99 6.05 -6.13 2.65
C ILE A 99 6.28 -5.34 1.37
N ASN A 100 5.42 -4.38 1.08
CA ASN A 100 5.57 -3.49 -0.07
C ASN A 100 5.24 -2.05 0.32
N PRO A 101 6.20 -1.13 0.23
CA PRO A 101 5.90 0.30 0.17
C PRO A 101 5.29 0.60 -1.21
N ARG A 102 4.11 1.20 -1.23
CA ARG A 102 3.38 1.49 -2.46
C ARG A 102 4.25 2.22 -3.49
N GLY A 103 4.34 1.67 -4.70
CA GLY A 103 5.21 2.18 -5.76
C GLY A 103 6.70 1.93 -5.55
N GLY A 104 7.07 1.06 -4.63
CA GLY A 104 8.43 0.63 -4.35
C GLY A 104 8.63 -0.87 -4.45
N GLY A 105 9.80 -1.34 -4.04
CA GLY A 105 10.18 -2.76 -4.07
C GLY A 105 9.35 -3.64 -3.17
N ILE A 106 9.50 -4.95 -3.35
CA ILE A 106 8.84 -5.96 -2.55
C ILE A 106 9.88 -6.60 -1.65
N TYR A 107 9.59 -6.71 -0.37
CA TYR A 107 10.52 -7.20 0.65
C TYR A 107 9.94 -8.42 1.34
N ARG A 108 10.82 -9.36 1.70
CA ARG A 108 10.48 -10.54 2.51
C ARG A 108 11.22 -10.49 3.84
N TRP A 109 10.49 -10.57 4.92
CA TRP A 109 11.03 -10.86 6.24
C TRP A 109 10.78 -12.32 6.58
N VAL A 110 11.85 -13.04 6.92
CA VAL A 110 11.78 -14.47 7.23
C VAL A 110 11.66 -14.62 8.74
N GLU A 111 10.59 -15.22 9.21
CA GLU A 111 10.25 -15.37 10.63
C GLU A 111 11.37 -16.05 11.42
N ASN A 112 11.93 -17.14 10.90
CA ASN A 112 13.01 -17.90 11.53
C ASN A 112 14.30 -17.09 11.79
N ASN A 113 14.51 -15.97 11.13
CA ASN A 113 15.66 -15.10 11.33
C ASN A 113 15.50 -14.13 12.51
N GLY A 114 14.29 -14.05 13.09
CA GLY A 114 13.96 -13.19 14.21
C GLY A 114 13.90 -11.70 13.85
N THR A 115 13.40 -10.90 14.80
CA THR A 115 13.12 -9.45 14.62
C THR A 115 14.37 -8.58 14.51
N SER A 116 15.56 -9.11 14.85
CA SER A 116 16.83 -8.39 14.69
C SER A 116 17.35 -8.40 13.25
N THR A 117 16.79 -9.25 12.38
CA THR A 117 17.18 -9.35 10.97
C THR A 117 16.20 -8.54 10.12
N ARG A 118 16.75 -7.73 9.23
CA ARG A 118 15.93 -6.90 8.31
C ARG A 118 15.29 -7.76 7.23
N ALA A 119 14.16 -7.30 6.72
CA ALA A 119 13.59 -7.80 5.48
C ALA A 119 14.55 -7.56 4.31
N VAL A 120 14.57 -8.50 3.37
CA VAL A 120 15.42 -8.47 2.17
C VAL A 120 14.51 -8.27 0.95
N GLU A 121 14.97 -7.49 -0.01
CA GLU A 121 14.27 -7.32 -1.28
C GLU A 121 14.08 -8.68 -1.97
N LEU A 122 12.84 -8.96 -2.35
CA LEU A 122 12.47 -10.28 -2.86
C LEU A 122 13.17 -10.59 -4.18
N ALA A 123 13.27 -9.61 -5.09
CA ALA A 123 13.94 -9.74 -6.36
C ALA A 123 15.46 -9.97 -6.25
N SER A 124 16.08 -9.56 -5.11
CA SER A 124 17.49 -9.76 -4.82
C SER A 124 17.79 -11.06 -4.07
N THR A 125 16.76 -11.85 -3.75
CA THR A 125 16.91 -13.11 -3.01
C THR A 125 17.43 -14.20 -3.93
N SER A 126 18.31 -15.07 -3.40
CA SER A 126 18.81 -16.23 -4.15
C SER A 126 17.67 -17.13 -4.59
N GLY A 127 17.60 -17.46 -5.87
CA GLY A 127 16.52 -18.25 -6.49
C GLY A 127 15.35 -17.41 -6.99
N ALA A 128 15.39 -16.09 -6.86
CA ALA A 128 14.39 -15.21 -7.46
C ALA A 128 14.47 -15.24 -8.99
N ASN A 129 13.35 -15.48 -9.64
CA ASN A 129 13.23 -15.55 -11.08
C ASN A 129 12.08 -14.64 -11.55
N LEU A 130 12.43 -13.56 -12.26
CA LEU A 130 11.53 -12.53 -12.77
C LEU A 130 10.52 -12.00 -11.71
N VAL A 131 10.94 -11.94 -10.45
CA VAL A 131 10.16 -11.30 -9.38
C VAL A 131 9.96 -9.82 -9.71
N PRO A 132 8.75 -9.26 -9.54
CA PRO A 132 8.54 -7.82 -9.73
C PRO A 132 9.45 -6.98 -8.85
N THR A 133 10.06 -5.96 -9.44
CA THR A 133 10.97 -5.03 -8.76
C THR A 133 10.24 -3.84 -8.15
N VAL A 134 8.99 -3.61 -8.58
CA VAL A 134 8.12 -2.54 -8.09
C VAL A 134 6.68 -3.01 -8.08
N GLY A 135 5.90 -2.54 -7.09
CA GLY A 135 4.49 -2.87 -6.94
C GLY A 135 3.69 -1.79 -6.21
N LEU A 136 2.38 -1.73 -6.46
CA LEU A 136 1.46 -0.85 -5.74
C LEU A 136 0.91 -1.50 -4.47
N GLN A 137 0.69 -2.81 -4.52
CA GLN A 137 0.18 -3.60 -3.39
C GLN A 137 0.55 -5.07 -3.57
N VAL A 138 0.83 -5.74 -2.45
CA VAL A 138 1.02 -7.20 -2.40
C VAL A 138 -0.13 -7.86 -1.66
N LEU A 139 -0.52 -9.04 -2.13
CA LEU A 139 -1.53 -9.90 -1.53
C LEU A 139 -1.06 -11.36 -1.65
N ALA A 140 -1.23 -12.16 -0.62
CA ALA A 140 -1.04 -13.59 -0.68
C ALA A 140 -2.40 -14.29 -0.77
N SER A 141 -2.59 -15.13 -1.79
CA SER A 141 -3.76 -16.00 -1.87
C SER A 141 -3.63 -17.12 -0.85
N GLU A 142 -4.58 -17.23 0.08
CA GLU A 142 -4.55 -18.24 1.14
C GLU A 142 -4.93 -19.63 0.62
N VAL A 143 -5.83 -19.69 -0.36
CA VAL A 143 -6.36 -20.95 -0.92
C VAL A 143 -5.38 -21.58 -1.91
N ASP A 144 -4.81 -20.76 -2.77
CA ASP A 144 -4.03 -21.21 -3.92
C ASP A 144 -2.53 -20.98 -3.73
N ARG A 145 -2.17 -20.24 -2.65
CA ARG A 145 -0.79 -19.95 -2.26
C ARG A 145 0.06 -19.35 -3.37
N HIS A 146 -0.46 -18.29 -3.98
CA HIS A 146 0.27 -17.44 -4.91
C HIS A 146 0.55 -16.08 -4.26
N LEU A 147 1.71 -15.53 -4.51
CA LEU A 147 1.99 -14.12 -4.23
C LEU A 147 1.51 -13.28 -5.40
N ILE A 148 0.62 -12.33 -5.13
CA ILE A 148 0.02 -11.46 -6.14
C ILE A 148 0.53 -10.05 -5.94
N VAL A 149 0.98 -9.42 -7.02
CA VAL A 149 1.46 -8.04 -7.05
C VAL A 149 0.54 -7.23 -7.95
N LEU A 150 -0.15 -6.27 -7.37
CA LEU A 150 -1.01 -5.34 -8.07
C LEU A 150 -0.19 -4.12 -8.52
N GLY A 151 -0.28 -3.75 -9.79
CA GLY A 151 0.54 -2.71 -10.39
C GLY A 151 2.01 -3.13 -10.33
N ALA A 152 2.44 -3.94 -11.26
CA ALA A 152 3.80 -4.48 -11.32
C ALA A 152 4.54 -3.95 -12.55
N ASP A 153 5.86 -4.13 -12.59
CA ASP A 153 6.65 -3.90 -13.78
C ASP A 153 6.53 -5.09 -14.76
N PRO A 154 6.34 -4.85 -16.04
CA PRO A 154 6.22 -5.90 -17.03
C PRO A 154 7.55 -6.64 -17.28
N ILE A 155 7.43 -7.87 -17.80
CA ILE A 155 8.57 -8.66 -18.27
C ILE A 155 8.96 -8.16 -19.67
N GLU A 156 10.23 -7.82 -19.85
CA GLU A 156 10.83 -7.42 -21.13
C GLU A 156 11.99 -8.38 -21.46
N GLY A 157 11.72 -9.34 -22.33
CA GLY A 157 12.68 -10.41 -22.66
C GLY A 157 12.95 -11.33 -21.47
N SER A 158 14.15 -11.27 -20.90
CA SER A 158 14.57 -12.10 -19.74
C SER A 158 14.72 -11.29 -18.44
N THR A 159 14.21 -10.08 -18.38
CA THR A 159 14.30 -9.18 -17.21
C THR A 159 12.97 -8.49 -16.95
N ARG A 160 12.86 -7.84 -15.80
CA ARG A 160 11.79 -6.89 -15.53
C ARG A 160 12.19 -5.51 -16.06
N SER A 161 11.18 -4.70 -16.44
CA SER A 161 11.40 -3.36 -16.99
C SER A 161 11.84 -2.31 -15.96
N GLU A 162 11.66 -2.62 -14.66
CA GLU A 162 11.84 -1.69 -13.52
C GLU A 162 10.92 -0.45 -13.59
N VAL A 163 10.00 -0.42 -14.55
CA VAL A 163 9.03 0.67 -14.74
C VAL A 163 7.65 0.14 -14.43
N LEU A 164 7.00 0.74 -13.45
CA LEU A 164 5.66 0.37 -13.00
C LEU A 164 4.63 0.47 -14.14
N ASP A 165 3.94 -0.61 -14.46
CA ASP A 165 2.66 -0.57 -15.17
C ASP A 165 1.53 -0.58 -14.13
N PRO A 166 0.81 0.53 -13.93
CA PRO A 166 -0.19 0.65 -12.89
C PRO A 166 -1.42 -0.23 -13.10
N MET A 167 -1.55 -0.90 -14.23
CA MET A 167 -2.67 -1.78 -14.58
C MET A 167 -2.29 -3.26 -14.65
N LEU A 168 -1.01 -3.61 -14.45
CA LEU A 168 -0.53 -4.97 -14.53
C LEU A 168 -0.75 -5.69 -13.19
N VAL A 169 -1.33 -6.88 -13.23
CA VAL A 169 -1.40 -7.83 -12.12
C VAL A 169 -0.44 -8.97 -12.41
N ALA A 170 0.56 -9.17 -11.57
CA ALA A 170 1.49 -10.28 -11.66
C ALA A 170 1.26 -11.27 -10.50
N PHE A 171 1.43 -12.56 -10.75
CA PHE A 171 1.28 -13.60 -9.72
C PHE A 171 2.39 -14.64 -9.86
N SER A 172 2.86 -15.10 -8.71
CA SER A 172 3.93 -16.11 -8.60
C SER A 172 3.46 -17.50 -9.02
N ASP A 173 4.37 -18.44 -9.09
CA ASP A 173 4.03 -19.85 -9.09
C ASP A 173 3.39 -20.28 -7.76
N GLN A 174 2.64 -21.35 -7.77
CA GLN A 174 1.98 -21.90 -6.59
C GLN A 174 3.02 -22.32 -5.54
N GLU A 175 2.81 -21.88 -4.29
CA GLU A 175 3.70 -22.14 -3.15
C GLU A 175 5.14 -21.63 -3.30
N ASN A 176 5.42 -20.78 -4.29
CA ASN A 176 6.74 -20.23 -4.54
C ASN A 176 6.71 -18.74 -4.84
N GLU A 177 6.97 -17.92 -3.82
CA GLU A 177 6.99 -16.45 -3.93
C GLU A 177 8.19 -15.88 -4.72
N LEU A 178 9.14 -16.74 -5.12
CA LEU A 178 10.34 -16.34 -5.85
C LEU A 178 10.26 -16.59 -7.36
N GLU A 179 9.21 -17.28 -7.85
CA GLU A 179 9.09 -17.66 -9.24
C GLU A 179 7.94 -16.91 -9.93
N PHE A 180 8.28 -16.01 -10.83
CA PHE A 180 7.32 -15.22 -11.62
C PHE A 180 7.51 -15.36 -13.13
N GLU A 181 8.41 -16.24 -13.59
CA GLU A 181 8.55 -16.53 -15.01
C GLU A 181 7.37 -17.37 -15.49
N PRO A 182 6.58 -16.91 -16.48
CA PRO A 182 5.46 -17.69 -16.99
C PRO A 182 5.96 -18.83 -17.89
N LEU A 183 5.93 -20.04 -17.36
CA LEU A 183 6.33 -21.27 -18.06
C LEU A 183 5.12 -22.17 -18.25
N ILE A 184 5.18 -23.07 -19.26
CA ILE A 184 4.12 -24.07 -19.50
C ILE A 184 4.00 -25.06 -18.31
N THR A 185 5.06 -25.18 -17.53
CA THR A 185 5.19 -26.14 -16.42
C THR A 185 4.83 -25.59 -15.06
N ASN A 186 4.58 -24.27 -14.94
CA ASN A 186 4.23 -23.61 -13.70
C ASN A 186 2.91 -22.82 -13.83
N SER A 187 2.51 -22.17 -12.76
CA SER A 187 1.29 -21.38 -12.66
C SER A 187 1.53 -19.87 -12.60
N ALA A 188 2.80 -19.43 -12.68
CA ALA A 188 3.18 -18.02 -12.70
C ALA A 188 2.64 -17.30 -13.95
N GLY A 189 2.34 -16.02 -13.79
CA GLY A 189 1.87 -15.24 -14.92
C GLY A 189 1.57 -13.78 -14.61
N SER A 190 1.04 -13.09 -15.59
CA SER A 190 0.57 -11.72 -15.43
C SER A 190 -0.59 -11.41 -16.37
N VAL A 191 -1.47 -10.52 -15.94
CA VAL A 191 -2.60 -10.03 -16.74
C VAL A 191 -2.72 -8.53 -16.58
N ARG A 192 -2.85 -7.81 -17.68
CA ARG A 192 -3.10 -6.37 -17.66
C ARG A 192 -4.61 -6.09 -17.69
N LEU A 193 -5.11 -5.31 -16.73
CA LEU A 193 -6.50 -4.89 -16.69
C LEU A 193 -6.82 -3.92 -17.84
N SER A 194 -8.05 -3.99 -18.34
CA SER A 194 -8.47 -3.24 -19.53
C SER A 194 -9.27 -1.97 -19.23
N SER A 195 -9.89 -1.85 -18.06
CA SER A 195 -10.72 -0.70 -17.66
C SER A 195 -10.15 0.01 -16.45
N GLY A 196 -9.96 1.31 -16.57
CA GLY A 196 -9.27 2.18 -15.61
C GLY A 196 -7.94 2.69 -16.12
N SER A 197 -7.31 3.55 -15.33
CA SER A 197 -5.96 4.08 -15.63
C SER A 197 -4.90 3.57 -14.65
N GLN A 198 -5.31 3.19 -13.45
CA GLN A 198 -4.45 2.62 -12.41
C GLN A 198 -5.22 1.74 -11.44
N ILE A 199 -4.56 0.73 -10.93
CA ILE A 199 -5.05 -0.05 -9.79
C ILE A 199 -4.87 0.80 -8.53
N VAL A 200 -5.97 1.06 -7.83
CA VAL A 200 -5.96 1.80 -6.58
C VAL A 200 -5.70 0.89 -5.40
N GLY A 201 -6.32 -0.28 -5.37
CA GLY A 201 -6.12 -1.26 -4.31
C GLY A 201 -6.84 -2.57 -4.56
N GLY A 202 -6.65 -3.53 -3.67
CA GLY A 202 -7.35 -4.81 -3.69
C GLY A 202 -7.58 -5.34 -2.29
N VAL A 203 -8.60 -6.16 -2.13
CA VAL A 203 -8.91 -6.84 -0.88
C VAL A 203 -9.20 -8.33 -1.12
N LYS A 204 -8.79 -9.17 -0.19
CA LYS A 204 -9.10 -10.60 -0.20
C LYS A 204 -10.52 -10.81 0.31
N SER A 205 -11.38 -11.41 -0.49
CA SER A 205 -12.67 -11.94 -0.09
C SER A 205 -12.56 -13.47 0.11
N ARG A 206 -13.66 -14.14 0.47
CA ARG A 206 -13.62 -15.57 0.85
C ARG A 206 -13.09 -16.51 -0.24
N GLN A 207 -13.38 -16.25 -1.51
CA GLN A 207 -13.02 -17.14 -2.63
C GLN A 207 -12.42 -16.37 -3.81
N GLU A 208 -12.23 -15.09 -3.67
CA GLU A 208 -11.77 -14.21 -4.74
C GLU A 208 -11.04 -12.99 -4.19
N ILE A 209 -10.25 -12.37 -5.01
CA ILE A 209 -9.63 -11.09 -4.71
C ILE A 209 -10.38 -10.03 -5.52
N ILE A 210 -10.88 -9.02 -4.84
CA ILE A 210 -11.52 -7.88 -5.48
C ILE A 210 -10.47 -6.81 -5.71
N ILE A 211 -10.26 -6.48 -6.98
CA ILE A 211 -9.28 -5.48 -7.43
C ILE A 211 -10.05 -4.24 -7.90
N PHE A 212 -9.64 -3.10 -7.38
CA PHE A 212 -10.24 -1.81 -7.69
C PHE A 212 -9.27 -0.98 -8.50
N THR A 213 -9.78 -0.44 -9.61
CA THR A 213 -9.11 0.65 -10.31
C THR A 213 -9.71 2.00 -9.89
N ASP A 214 -9.23 3.07 -10.47
CA ASP A 214 -9.80 4.42 -10.31
C ASP A 214 -11.25 4.54 -10.81
N THR A 215 -11.69 3.64 -11.70
CA THR A 215 -13.04 3.67 -12.28
C THR A 215 -13.83 2.37 -12.15
N SER A 216 -13.16 1.22 -11.94
CA SER A 216 -13.76 -0.10 -12.14
C SER A 216 -13.45 -1.06 -11.01
N VAL A 217 -14.25 -2.12 -10.93
CA VAL A 217 -14.11 -3.24 -9.99
C VAL A 217 -13.95 -4.54 -10.77
N TYR A 218 -12.94 -5.31 -10.41
CA TYR A 218 -12.66 -6.64 -10.97
C TYR A 218 -12.71 -7.71 -9.88
N SER A 219 -13.13 -8.91 -10.27
CA SER A 219 -12.95 -10.14 -9.50
C SER A 219 -11.81 -10.95 -10.10
N MET A 220 -10.88 -11.36 -9.27
CA MET A 220 -9.81 -12.29 -9.60
C MET A 220 -10.04 -13.59 -8.85
N GLN A 221 -10.28 -14.67 -9.60
CA GLN A 221 -10.60 -16.00 -9.07
C GLN A 221 -9.60 -17.04 -9.59
N PHE A 222 -9.17 -17.93 -8.72
CA PHE A 222 -8.38 -19.07 -9.14
C PHE A 222 -9.25 -20.08 -9.93
N VAL A 223 -8.82 -20.37 -11.14
CA VAL A 223 -9.51 -21.31 -12.05
C VAL A 223 -8.66 -22.53 -12.39
N GLY A 224 -7.40 -22.52 -11.96
CA GLY A 224 -6.44 -23.59 -12.24
C GLY A 224 -5.91 -23.60 -13.70
N PRO A 225 -5.03 -24.55 -14.00
CA PRO A 225 -4.42 -24.66 -15.32
C PRO A 225 -5.46 -24.78 -16.45
N PRO A 226 -5.22 -24.19 -17.63
CA PRO A 226 -3.96 -23.50 -18.03
C PRO A 226 -3.93 -22.00 -17.73
N PHE A 227 -4.99 -21.42 -17.17
CA PHE A 227 -5.11 -19.95 -17.02
C PHE A 227 -4.73 -19.42 -15.64
N THR A 228 -4.57 -20.27 -14.64
CA THR A 228 -4.32 -19.97 -13.24
C THR A 228 -5.40 -19.08 -12.63
N PHE A 229 -5.53 -17.82 -13.06
CA PHE A 229 -6.54 -16.88 -12.59
C PHE A 229 -7.42 -16.36 -13.73
N ALA A 230 -8.71 -16.24 -13.43
CA ALA A 230 -9.66 -15.50 -14.25
C ALA A 230 -9.90 -14.11 -13.63
N LEU A 231 -9.75 -13.06 -14.44
CA LEU A 231 -10.04 -11.69 -14.05
C LEU A 231 -11.29 -11.23 -14.80
N ASN A 232 -12.35 -10.97 -14.04
CA ASN A 232 -13.64 -10.57 -14.58
C ASN A 232 -13.94 -9.13 -14.19
N LEU A 233 -14.27 -8.29 -15.18
CA LEU A 233 -14.77 -6.94 -14.94
C LEU A 233 -16.21 -7.03 -14.40
N ILE A 234 -16.44 -6.51 -13.19
CA ILE A 234 -17.74 -6.55 -12.51
C ILE A 234 -18.52 -5.26 -12.73
N ASN A 235 -17.84 -4.12 -12.60
CA ASN A 235 -18.49 -2.80 -12.69
C ASN A 235 -17.49 -1.76 -13.20
N GLU A 236 -17.97 -0.81 -14.03
CA GLU A 236 -17.14 0.25 -14.63
C GLU A 236 -17.42 1.66 -14.08
N ALA A 237 -18.29 1.81 -13.10
CA ALA A 237 -18.70 3.14 -12.61
C ALA A 237 -18.54 3.29 -11.09
N SER A 238 -17.70 2.49 -10.47
CA SER A 238 -17.52 2.47 -9.01
C SER A 238 -16.08 2.21 -8.60
N GLY A 239 -15.14 3.03 -9.09
CA GLY A 239 -13.74 2.96 -8.69
C GLY A 239 -13.52 3.28 -7.21
N LEU A 240 -12.37 2.90 -6.68
CA LEU A 240 -12.01 3.11 -5.28
C LEU A 240 -11.41 4.52 -5.08
N ILE A 241 -11.84 5.23 -4.04
CA ILE A 241 -11.38 6.59 -3.75
C ILE A 241 -9.95 6.64 -3.20
N GLY A 242 -9.51 5.59 -2.51
CA GLY A 242 -8.16 5.50 -1.93
C GLY A 242 -7.74 4.07 -1.65
N PRO A 243 -6.44 3.77 -1.55
CA PRO A 243 -5.91 2.40 -1.50
C PRO A 243 -6.44 1.53 -0.34
N LYS A 244 -6.83 2.15 0.76
CA LYS A 244 -7.36 1.47 1.95
C LYS A 244 -8.84 1.79 2.21
N ALA A 245 -9.57 2.28 1.18
CA ALA A 245 -10.97 2.66 1.31
C ALA A 245 -11.95 1.48 1.11
N ALA A 246 -11.47 0.25 1.07
CA ALA A 246 -12.27 -0.98 0.99
C ALA A 246 -11.95 -1.92 2.15
N VAL A 247 -12.97 -2.60 2.65
CA VAL A 247 -12.85 -3.58 3.74
C VAL A 247 -13.83 -4.73 3.53
N VAL A 248 -13.47 -5.89 4.04
CA VAL A 248 -14.26 -7.11 3.95
C VAL A 248 -14.98 -7.34 5.26
N ASP A 249 -16.29 -7.57 5.16
CA ASP A 249 -17.16 -8.01 6.25
C ASP A 249 -17.78 -9.36 5.89
N GLU A 250 -18.47 -9.99 6.82
CA GLU A 250 -19.14 -11.28 6.58
C GLU A 250 -20.15 -11.25 5.43
N SER A 251 -20.79 -10.11 5.21
CA SER A 251 -21.83 -9.92 4.20
C SER A 251 -21.31 -9.49 2.83
N GLY A 252 -20.01 -9.14 2.70
CA GLY A 252 -19.40 -8.73 1.44
C GLY A 252 -18.24 -7.75 1.58
N VAL A 253 -17.86 -7.16 0.48
CA VAL A 253 -16.82 -6.13 0.42
C VAL A 253 -17.46 -4.76 0.38
N TYR A 254 -17.21 -3.95 1.38
CA TYR A 254 -17.70 -2.58 1.48
C TYR A 254 -16.61 -1.61 1.05
N PHE A 255 -16.96 -0.62 0.25
CA PHE A 255 -15.97 0.33 -0.25
C PHE A 255 -16.55 1.72 -0.49
N MET A 256 -15.68 2.71 -0.36
CA MET A 256 -15.97 4.11 -0.63
C MET A 256 -15.44 4.49 -2.00
N SER A 257 -16.32 5.02 -2.83
CA SER A 257 -16.00 5.58 -4.14
C SER A 257 -16.21 7.10 -4.12
N TYR A 258 -15.89 7.77 -5.20
CA TYR A 258 -16.18 9.18 -5.35
C TYR A 258 -17.68 9.44 -5.31
N GLY A 259 -18.14 10.09 -4.24
CA GLY A 259 -19.53 10.50 -4.05
C GLY A 259 -20.54 9.38 -3.70
N ALA A 260 -20.10 8.16 -3.36
CA ALA A 260 -21.00 7.10 -2.91
C ALA A 260 -20.27 5.97 -2.17
N PHE A 261 -21.04 5.24 -1.36
CA PHE A 261 -20.62 3.97 -0.76
C PHE A 261 -21.25 2.80 -1.50
N TYR A 262 -20.54 1.71 -1.58
CA TYR A 262 -20.95 0.49 -2.28
C TYR A 262 -20.69 -0.75 -1.46
N VAL A 263 -21.42 -1.81 -1.78
CA VAL A 263 -21.14 -3.17 -1.33
C VAL A 263 -21.05 -4.11 -2.53
N TYR A 264 -20.11 -5.02 -2.49
CA TYR A 264 -19.99 -6.14 -3.40
C TYR A 264 -20.28 -7.44 -2.66
N ASN A 265 -21.28 -8.18 -3.14
CA ASN A 265 -21.69 -9.50 -2.64
C ASN A 265 -22.08 -10.42 -3.80
N GLY A 266 -21.24 -10.50 -4.82
CA GLY A 266 -21.52 -11.12 -6.12
C GLY A 266 -21.96 -10.12 -7.19
N SER A 267 -22.42 -8.94 -6.79
CA SER A 267 -22.69 -7.78 -7.66
C SER A 267 -22.39 -6.48 -6.91
N VAL A 268 -21.99 -5.44 -7.63
CA VAL A 268 -21.78 -4.11 -7.04
C VAL A 268 -23.09 -3.39 -6.85
N GLN A 269 -23.43 -3.06 -5.63
CA GLN A 269 -24.65 -2.35 -5.26
C GLN A 269 -24.32 -1.08 -4.49
N LYS A 270 -25.01 0.01 -4.85
CA LYS A 270 -24.86 1.27 -4.13
C LYS A 270 -25.61 1.20 -2.81
N LEU A 271 -24.91 1.55 -1.72
CA LEU A 271 -25.54 1.66 -0.39
C LEU A 271 -26.38 2.95 -0.28
N PRO A 272 -27.64 2.83 0.10
CA PRO A 272 -28.42 4.01 0.50
C PRO A 272 -27.75 4.67 1.71
N CYS A 273 -27.42 5.95 1.62
CA CYS A 273 -26.72 6.68 2.67
C CYS A 273 -27.45 7.98 3.00
N SER A 274 -27.98 8.06 4.21
CA SER A 274 -28.69 9.25 4.71
C SER A 274 -27.76 10.45 4.96
N VAL A 275 -26.50 10.19 5.26
CA VAL A 275 -25.47 11.21 5.55
C VAL A 275 -24.56 11.49 4.35
N LYS A 276 -24.90 10.97 3.18
CA LYS A 276 -24.08 11.09 1.97
C LYS A 276 -23.61 12.52 1.68
N ASN A 277 -24.56 13.46 1.66
CA ASN A 277 -24.23 14.84 1.32
C ASN A 277 -23.33 15.49 2.37
N TYR A 278 -23.51 15.16 3.65
CA TYR A 278 -22.64 15.63 4.72
C TYR A 278 -21.19 15.16 4.51
N VAL A 279 -20.97 13.86 4.29
CA VAL A 279 -19.64 13.28 4.13
C VAL A 279 -18.97 13.83 2.88
N PHE A 280 -19.59 13.70 1.71
CA PHE A 280 -18.95 14.05 0.43
C PHE A 280 -18.89 15.56 0.15
N SER A 281 -19.55 16.42 0.92
CA SER A 281 -19.31 17.86 0.87
C SER A 281 -18.19 18.33 1.79
N ASP A 282 -17.81 17.51 2.79
CA ASP A 282 -16.77 17.83 3.77
C ASP A 282 -15.44 17.08 3.52
N ILE A 283 -15.41 16.10 2.63
CA ILE A 283 -14.20 15.32 2.37
C ILE A 283 -13.11 16.13 1.66
N ASN A 284 -11.85 15.95 2.06
CA ASN A 284 -10.70 16.46 1.33
C ASN A 284 -10.28 15.46 0.24
N ASP A 285 -10.80 15.63 -0.97
CA ASP A 285 -10.46 14.77 -2.11
C ASP A 285 -8.96 14.76 -2.44
N GLY A 286 -8.25 15.86 -2.16
CA GLY A 286 -6.81 15.95 -2.34
C GLY A 286 -6.01 15.04 -1.39
N GLN A 287 -6.62 14.55 -0.31
CA GLN A 287 -6.03 13.62 0.65
C GLN A 287 -6.77 12.27 0.71
N ALA A 288 -7.53 11.94 -0.32
CA ALA A 288 -8.34 10.72 -0.39
C ALA A 288 -7.52 9.42 -0.19
N TYR A 289 -6.23 9.42 -0.51
CA TYR A 289 -5.35 8.27 -0.30
C TYR A 289 -5.08 7.96 1.18
N LYS A 290 -5.41 8.86 2.10
CA LYS A 290 -5.36 8.63 3.55
C LYS A 290 -6.61 7.93 4.09
N ILE A 291 -7.70 7.88 3.34
CA ILE A 291 -8.95 7.23 3.76
C ILE A 291 -8.67 5.78 4.13
N HIS A 292 -9.15 5.40 5.32
CA HIS A 292 -8.97 4.06 5.86
C HIS A 292 -10.32 3.45 6.23
N ALA A 293 -10.70 2.37 5.56
CA ALA A 293 -11.87 1.59 5.89
C ALA A 293 -11.57 0.62 7.05
N PHE A 294 -12.55 0.34 7.87
CA PHE A 294 -12.43 -0.57 9.01
C PHE A 294 -13.72 -1.34 9.26
N THR A 295 -13.60 -2.45 9.96
CA THR A 295 -14.71 -3.23 10.52
C THR A 295 -14.64 -3.18 12.04
N ASN A 296 -15.82 -3.26 12.67
CA ASN A 296 -16.00 -3.59 14.08
C ASN A 296 -17.02 -4.72 14.12
N LEU A 297 -16.52 -5.94 14.03
CA LEU A 297 -17.36 -7.13 13.83
C LEU A 297 -18.28 -7.39 15.03
N GLU A 298 -17.85 -7.06 16.24
CA GLU A 298 -18.67 -7.22 17.46
C GLU A 298 -19.95 -6.39 17.40
N HIS A 299 -19.89 -5.22 16.75
CA HIS A 299 -21.03 -4.30 16.65
C HIS A 299 -21.70 -4.31 15.26
N ASN A 300 -21.28 -5.20 14.34
CA ASN A 300 -21.77 -5.27 12.96
C ASN A 300 -21.59 -3.94 12.21
N GLU A 301 -20.41 -3.34 12.34
CA GLU A 301 -20.12 -2.03 11.80
C GLU A 301 -19.02 -2.08 10.73
N VAL A 302 -19.24 -1.27 9.70
CA VAL A 302 -18.25 -0.96 8.69
C VAL A 302 -18.10 0.55 8.65
N GLY A 303 -16.87 1.04 8.70
CA GLY A 303 -16.64 2.48 8.75
C GLY A 303 -15.47 2.95 7.90
N TRP A 304 -15.40 4.26 7.74
CA TRP A 304 -14.32 4.95 7.03
C TRP A 304 -13.85 6.15 7.83
N PHE A 305 -12.58 6.16 8.14
CA PHE A 305 -11.88 7.35 8.61
C PHE A 305 -11.47 8.19 7.41
N TYR A 306 -11.73 9.50 7.44
CA TYR A 306 -11.43 10.38 6.32
C TYR A 306 -11.00 11.78 6.78
N PRO A 307 -10.18 12.51 5.99
CA PRO A 307 -9.85 13.90 6.25
C PRO A 307 -10.99 14.82 5.83
N SER A 308 -11.36 15.76 6.69
CA SER A 308 -12.32 16.82 6.36
C SER A 308 -11.72 17.83 5.37
N SER A 309 -12.55 18.63 4.73
CA SER A 309 -12.12 19.64 3.75
C SER A 309 -11.13 20.68 4.31
N SER A 310 -11.10 20.86 5.62
CA SER A 310 -10.19 21.75 6.31
C SER A 310 -8.94 21.07 6.87
N SER A 311 -8.80 19.76 6.69
CA SER A 311 -7.69 18.97 7.25
C SER A 311 -6.89 18.24 6.16
N THR A 312 -5.59 18.11 6.37
CA THR A 312 -4.73 17.22 5.59
C THR A 312 -4.54 15.86 6.27
N GLU A 313 -5.01 15.72 7.52
CA GLU A 313 -4.99 14.47 8.28
C GLU A 313 -6.41 13.99 8.58
N ILE A 314 -6.53 12.69 8.88
CA ILE A 314 -7.81 12.09 9.26
C ILE A 314 -8.31 12.70 10.57
N ASP A 315 -9.53 13.25 10.54
CA ASP A 315 -10.19 13.89 11.67
C ASP A 315 -11.69 13.55 11.76
N ARG A 316 -12.21 12.78 10.83
CA ARG A 316 -13.63 12.38 10.71
C ARG A 316 -13.78 10.89 10.56
N TYR A 317 -14.96 10.41 10.95
CA TYR A 317 -15.40 9.06 10.61
C TYR A 317 -16.85 9.04 10.16
N VAL A 318 -17.19 8.02 9.40
CA VAL A 318 -18.55 7.64 9.06
C VAL A 318 -18.67 6.12 9.20
N ILE A 319 -19.73 5.65 9.83
CA ILE A 319 -19.98 4.23 10.11
C ILE A 319 -21.35 3.84 9.57
N TYR A 320 -21.41 2.64 9.03
CA TYR A 320 -22.63 1.97 8.60
C TYR A 320 -22.82 0.69 9.41
N ASN A 321 -23.90 0.61 10.18
CA ASN A 321 -24.30 -0.64 10.83
C ASN A 321 -24.94 -1.56 9.80
N THR A 322 -24.32 -2.72 9.57
CA THR A 322 -24.72 -3.66 8.51
C THR A 322 -25.98 -4.43 8.85
N GLN A 323 -26.35 -4.55 10.12
CA GLN A 323 -27.55 -5.21 10.59
C GLN A 323 -28.76 -4.26 10.62
N GLU A 324 -28.60 -3.10 11.25
CA GLU A 324 -29.68 -2.11 11.45
C GLU A 324 -29.88 -1.21 10.22
N LYS A 325 -28.93 -1.16 9.30
CA LYS A 325 -28.94 -0.34 8.08
C LYS A 325 -28.98 1.17 8.35
N ILE A 326 -28.38 1.60 9.46
CA ILE A 326 -28.28 3.00 9.86
C ILE A 326 -26.88 3.54 9.69
N TRP A 327 -26.76 4.86 9.54
CA TRP A 327 -25.52 5.58 9.40
C TRP A 327 -25.34 6.55 10.53
N TYR A 328 -24.12 6.63 11.05
CA TYR A 328 -23.68 7.66 11.99
C TYR A 328 -22.28 8.14 11.67
N TYR A 329 -21.91 9.29 12.19
CA TYR A 329 -20.66 9.97 11.90
C TYR A 329 -20.22 10.81 13.09
N GLY A 330 -18.95 11.17 13.10
CA GLY A 330 -18.37 12.01 14.14
C GLY A 330 -16.94 12.44 13.84
N ASN A 331 -16.31 12.97 14.86
CA ASN A 331 -14.93 13.43 14.81
C ASN A 331 -14.06 12.43 15.56
N LEU A 332 -13.09 11.86 14.88
CA LEU A 332 -12.10 10.97 15.49
C LEU A 332 -10.88 10.89 14.59
N SER A 333 -9.70 11.10 15.15
CA SER A 333 -8.44 11.04 14.43
C SER A 333 -7.82 9.65 14.60
N ARG A 334 -8.05 8.76 13.62
CA ARG A 334 -7.46 7.41 13.58
C ARG A 334 -6.95 7.12 12.17
N THR A 335 -5.68 6.79 12.05
CA THR A 335 -5.00 6.59 10.77
C THR A 335 -4.93 5.12 10.33
N ALA A 336 -5.16 4.20 11.25
CA ALA A 336 -5.25 2.77 11.01
C ALA A 336 -6.10 2.11 12.08
N TRP A 337 -6.65 0.95 11.74
CA TRP A 337 -7.51 0.16 12.62
C TRP A 337 -7.17 -1.33 12.51
N LEU A 338 -7.17 -2.00 13.64
CA LEU A 338 -7.11 -3.45 13.78
C LEU A 338 -8.32 -3.89 14.61
N ASP A 339 -9.18 -4.73 14.03
CA ASP A 339 -10.34 -5.27 14.73
C ASP A 339 -9.94 -6.28 15.82
N SER A 340 -10.86 -6.57 16.71
CA SER A 340 -10.70 -7.65 17.70
C SER A 340 -10.51 -9.01 17.01
N GLY A 341 -9.83 -9.92 17.68
CA GLY A 341 -9.54 -11.26 17.16
C GLY A 341 -8.16 -11.72 17.62
N VAL A 342 -7.08 -11.19 17.05
CA VAL A 342 -5.73 -11.44 17.56
C VAL A 342 -5.50 -10.69 18.88
N VAL A 343 -6.11 -9.52 19.00
CA VAL A 343 -6.14 -8.71 20.24
C VAL A 343 -7.54 -8.74 20.86
N SER A 344 -7.62 -8.58 22.17
CA SER A 344 -8.91 -8.68 22.90
C SER A 344 -9.87 -7.53 22.59
N TYR A 345 -9.35 -6.37 22.23
CA TYR A 345 -10.10 -5.16 21.92
C TYR A 345 -9.59 -4.53 20.63
N PRO A 346 -10.44 -3.89 19.83
CA PRO A 346 -9.98 -3.18 18.65
C PRO A 346 -8.90 -2.15 19.00
N GLN A 347 -7.92 -2.01 18.12
CA GLN A 347 -6.83 -1.06 18.27
C GLN A 347 -6.78 -0.10 17.09
N ALA A 348 -6.54 1.16 17.38
CA ALA A 348 -6.40 2.16 16.33
C ALA A 348 -5.19 3.06 16.59
N ALA A 349 -4.49 3.41 15.51
CA ALA A 349 -3.35 4.31 15.57
C ALA A 349 -3.78 5.77 15.38
N SER A 350 -3.14 6.66 16.11
CA SER A 350 -3.12 8.11 15.87
C SER A 350 -1.68 8.60 15.90
N SER A 351 -1.46 9.91 15.75
CA SER A 351 -0.13 10.51 15.51
C SER A 351 1.01 10.03 16.41
N ASN A 352 0.75 9.68 17.66
CA ASN A 352 1.81 9.26 18.60
C ASN A 352 1.41 8.06 19.48
N TYR A 353 0.19 7.56 19.36
CA TYR A 353 -0.36 6.55 20.26
C TYR A 353 -1.10 5.46 19.50
N ILE A 354 -1.19 4.30 20.12
CA ILE A 354 -2.12 3.24 19.77
C ILE A 354 -3.18 3.22 20.86
N PHE A 355 -4.43 3.45 20.47
CA PHE A 355 -5.58 3.46 21.35
C PHE A 355 -6.28 2.10 21.30
N GLN A 356 -6.73 1.63 22.44
CA GLN A 356 -7.69 0.53 22.52
C GLN A 356 -9.10 1.12 22.46
N HIS A 357 -9.95 0.52 21.67
CA HIS A 357 -11.36 0.90 21.54
C HIS A 357 -12.28 -0.11 22.21
N GLU A 358 -13.51 0.28 22.40
CA GLU A 358 -14.56 -0.54 23.06
C GLU A 358 -14.21 -0.94 24.51
N ILE A 359 -13.53 -0.05 25.24
CA ILE A 359 -13.22 -0.21 26.66
C ILE A 359 -13.79 0.96 27.43
N GLY A 360 -14.67 0.69 28.42
CA GLY A 360 -15.27 1.74 29.22
C GLY A 360 -16.36 2.52 28.50
N PHE A 361 -16.70 3.71 29.03
CA PHE A 361 -17.78 4.57 28.54
C PHE A 361 -17.36 6.00 28.30
N ASP A 362 -16.10 6.29 28.44
CA ASP A 362 -15.49 7.63 28.32
C ASP A 362 -14.23 7.59 27.43
N ASP A 363 -13.92 8.72 26.84
CA ASP A 363 -12.70 8.95 26.07
C ASP A 363 -11.59 9.33 27.07
N ASP A 364 -10.46 8.63 27.05
CA ASP A 364 -9.31 8.76 27.96
C ASP A 364 -9.47 8.25 29.41
N GLY A 365 -10.44 7.49 29.76
CA GLY A 365 -10.57 6.76 31.06
C GLY A 365 -10.96 7.59 32.23
#